data_5732ff964665e75509d54df86d013170
#
_entry.id   5732ff964665e75509d54df86d013170
#
_cell.length_a   1.000
_cell.length_b   1.000
_cell.length_c   1.000
_cell.angle_alpha   90.00
_cell.angle_beta   90.00
_cell.angle_gamma   90.00
#
_symmetry.space_group_name_H-M   'P 1'
#
loop_
_entity.id
_entity.type
_entity.pdbx_description
1 polymer ?
#
loop_
_entity_poly.entity_id
_entity_poly.type
_entity_poly.pdbx_seq_one_letter_code
_entity_poly.pdbx_strand_id
1 'polypeptide(L)'
;MGLWWAAALFLYNVDRLRVDPADFQNVPVRVAAAAASENLRRTSVTAAAGYLILWPAWTRDWITLGLVLGGGGFALHYSLPLRGLRLKDVPGLKTFFAPTGVMLAVLALPWVHGATAMASGGWACGAAWGYLLFNMTLCDLRDHVGDRLTGVRSVPVLLGPAGSRRLLLGLLGACRTYVCVLKSTLQNARYRVFIQI
;
A
#
# COMPACT_ATOMS: atom_id res chain seq x y z
N MET A 1 -15.95 -5.34 5.90
CA MET A 1 -15.80 -4.48 4.69
C MET A 1 -15.55 -3.01 5.04
N GLY A 2 -16.35 -2.38 5.93
CA GLY A 2 -16.22 -0.93 6.24
C GLY A 2 -14.85 -0.48 6.73
N LEU A 3 -14.18 -1.26 7.58
CA LEU A 3 -12.84 -0.93 8.10
C LEU A 3 -11.79 -0.76 6.99
N TRP A 4 -11.85 -1.58 5.93
CA TRP A 4 -10.93 -1.48 4.80
C TRP A 4 -11.11 -0.18 4.00
N TRP A 5 -12.37 0.19 3.75
CA TRP A 5 -12.69 1.44 3.08
C TRP A 5 -12.25 2.65 3.92
N ALA A 6 -12.51 2.61 5.23
CA ALA A 6 -12.08 3.68 6.13
C ALA A 6 -10.55 3.79 6.20
N ALA A 7 -9.83 2.65 6.28
CA ALA A 7 -8.37 2.65 6.26
C ALA A 7 -7.81 3.20 4.94
N ALA A 8 -8.37 2.80 3.80
CA ALA A 8 -7.96 3.33 2.50
C ALA A 8 -8.22 4.83 2.38
N LEU A 9 -9.40 5.31 2.80
CA LEU A 9 -9.74 6.73 2.82
C LEU A 9 -8.81 7.52 3.74
N PHE A 10 -8.52 7.00 4.93
CA PHE A 10 -7.62 7.64 5.89
C PHE A 10 -6.21 7.75 5.29
N LEU A 11 -5.60 6.65 4.90
CA LEU A 11 -4.23 6.60 4.38
C LEU A 11 -4.05 7.48 3.15
N TYR A 12 -4.98 7.37 2.19
CA TYR A 12 -4.90 8.13 0.94
C TYR A 12 -5.03 9.65 1.14
N ASN A 13 -5.88 10.08 2.08
CA ASN A 13 -6.13 11.50 2.29
C ASN A 13 -5.16 12.11 3.31
N VAL A 14 -4.69 11.35 4.31
CA VAL A 14 -3.76 11.87 5.32
C VAL A 14 -2.43 12.29 4.72
N ASP A 15 -1.90 11.50 3.80
CA ASP A 15 -0.65 11.86 3.09
C ASP A 15 -0.79 13.16 2.27
N ARG A 16 -2.03 13.49 1.86
CA ARG A 16 -2.36 14.67 1.07
C ARG A 16 -2.87 15.87 1.86
N LEU A 17 -2.96 15.77 3.18
CA LEU A 17 -3.22 16.94 4.02
C LEU A 17 -2.05 17.94 4.01
N ARG A 18 -0.86 17.45 3.72
CA ARG A 18 0.33 18.28 3.47
C ARG A 18 0.74 18.14 2.03
N VAL A 19 0.84 19.27 1.35
CA VAL A 19 1.38 19.29 -0.01
C VAL A 19 2.89 19.08 0.08
N ASP A 20 3.38 18.00 -0.51
CA ASP A 20 4.82 17.77 -0.62
C ASP A 20 5.40 18.68 -1.72
N PRO A 21 6.54 19.36 -1.49
CA PRO A 21 7.21 20.13 -2.54
C PRO A 21 7.46 19.36 -3.83
N ALA A 22 7.67 18.03 -3.76
CA ALA A 22 7.80 17.16 -4.91
C ALA A 22 6.52 17.14 -5.78
N ASP A 23 5.35 17.22 -5.16
CA ASP A 23 4.06 17.15 -5.88
C ASP A 23 3.84 18.36 -6.80
N PHE A 24 4.36 19.54 -6.45
CA PHE A 24 4.31 20.71 -7.34
C PHE A 24 5.06 20.48 -8.64
N GLN A 25 6.16 19.75 -8.59
CA GLN A 25 6.97 19.43 -9.78
C GLN A 25 6.37 18.26 -10.57
N ASN A 26 5.87 17.24 -9.88
CA ASN A 26 5.44 16.01 -10.52
C ASN A 26 4.01 16.09 -11.06
N VAL A 27 3.09 16.72 -10.32
CA VAL A 27 1.66 16.71 -10.66
C VAL A 27 0.95 18.00 -10.22
N PRO A 28 1.26 19.18 -10.82
CA PRO A 28 0.73 20.47 -10.38
C PRO A 28 -0.82 20.53 -10.41
N VAL A 29 -1.45 19.88 -11.41
CA VAL A 29 -2.91 19.84 -11.51
C VAL A 29 -3.54 19.14 -10.31
N ARG A 30 -2.89 18.07 -9.81
CA ARG A 30 -3.35 17.37 -8.61
C ARG A 30 -3.23 18.23 -7.36
N VAL A 31 -2.18 19.05 -7.26
CA VAL A 31 -1.99 19.97 -6.15
C VAL A 31 -3.10 21.02 -6.14
N ALA A 32 -3.43 21.60 -7.29
CA ALA A 32 -4.53 22.57 -7.41
C ALA A 32 -5.89 21.95 -7.04
N ALA A 33 -6.20 20.74 -7.56
CA ALA A 33 -7.42 20.02 -7.20
C ALA A 33 -7.45 19.67 -5.71
N ALA A 34 -6.30 19.33 -5.14
CA ALA A 34 -6.15 19.05 -3.73
C ALA A 34 -6.40 20.30 -2.86
N ALA A 35 -5.95 21.45 -3.24
CA ALA A 35 -6.24 22.71 -2.55
C ALA A 35 -7.74 23.05 -2.60
N ALA A 36 -8.37 22.90 -3.75
CA ALA A 36 -9.80 23.14 -3.93
C ALA A 36 -10.70 22.22 -3.08
N SER A 37 -10.22 21.05 -2.70
CA SER A 37 -10.98 20.04 -1.93
C SER A 37 -10.48 19.83 -0.49
N GLU A 38 -9.75 20.79 0.07
CA GLU A 38 -9.12 20.64 1.39
C GLU A 38 -10.10 20.32 2.51
N ASN A 39 -11.23 21.03 2.59
CA ASN A 39 -12.24 20.79 3.61
C ASN A 39 -12.84 19.39 3.50
N LEU A 40 -13.15 18.93 2.28
CA LEU A 40 -13.67 17.58 2.04
C LEU A 40 -12.66 16.51 2.48
N ARG A 41 -11.37 16.71 2.21
CA ARG A 41 -10.32 15.78 2.66
C ARG A 41 -10.15 15.76 4.17
N ARG A 42 -10.13 16.93 4.83
CA ARG A 42 -10.09 17.02 6.29
C ARG A 42 -11.28 16.29 6.92
N THR A 43 -12.49 16.53 6.41
CA THR A 43 -13.69 15.84 6.87
C THR A 43 -13.59 14.32 6.64
N SER A 44 -13.14 13.90 5.45
CA SER A 44 -12.96 12.46 5.13
C SER A 44 -11.95 11.79 6.04
N VAL A 45 -10.81 12.43 6.32
CA VAL A 45 -9.78 11.90 7.25
C VAL A 45 -10.34 11.79 8.66
N THR A 46 -11.02 12.82 9.14
CA THR A 46 -11.60 12.83 10.50
C THR A 46 -12.69 11.77 10.65
N ALA A 47 -13.59 11.67 9.68
CA ALA A 47 -14.64 10.66 9.68
C ALA A 47 -14.07 9.23 9.59
N ALA A 48 -13.09 9.01 8.72
CA ALA A 48 -12.43 7.73 8.59
C ALA A 48 -11.66 7.33 9.86
N ALA A 49 -10.91 8.26 10.46
CA ALA A 49 -10.21 8.04 11.72
C ALA A 49 -11.19 7.74 12.85
N GLY A 50 -12.28 8.52 12.96
CA GLY A 50 -13.35 8.27 13.93
C GLY A 50 -13.94 6.87 13.78
N TYR A 51 -14.28 6.46 12.56
CA TYR A 51 -14.82 5.13 12.30
C TYR A 51 -13.82 4.02 12.65
N LEU A 52 -12.55 4.17 12.27
CA LEU A 52 -11.48 3.20 12.54
C LEU A 52 -11.25 2.99 14.04
N ILE A 53 -11.45 4.01 14.87
CA ILE A 53 -11.26 3.92 16.32
C ILE A 53 -12.57 3.50 17.02
N LEU A 54 -13.67 4.15 16.70
CA LEU A 54 -14.94 3.98 17.42
C LEU A 54 -15.57 2.61 17.16
N TRP A 55 -15.49 2.09 15.92
CA TRP A 55 -16.08 0.80 15.60
C TRP A 55 -15.44 -0.36 16.35
N PRO A 56 -14.10 -0.56 16.35
CA PRO A 56 -13.48 -1.62 17.15
C PRO A 56 -13.68 -1.41 18.66
N ALA A 57 -13.66 -0.17 19.15
CA ALA A 57 -13.91 0.13 20.55
C ALA A 57 -15.35 -0.24 20.95
N TRP A 58 -16.34 0.09 20.13
CA TRP A 58 -17.75 -0.26 20.32
C TRP A 58 -17.97 -1.77 20.34
N THR A 59 -17.37 -2.47 19.38
CA THR A 59 -17.47 -3.94 19.29
C THR A 59 -16.57 -4.67 20.28
N ARG A 60 -15.78 -3.94 21.09
CA ARG A 60 -14.77 -4.47 22.03
C ARG A 60 -13.71 -5.35 21.36
N ASP A 61 -13.45 -5.10 20.10
CA ASP A 61 -12.39 -5.77 19.32
C ASP A 61 -11.05 -5.06 19.54
N TRP A 62 -10.46 -5.30 20.71
CA TRP A 62 -9.22 -4.66 21.17
C TRP A 62 -8.01 -4.99 20.27
N ILE A 63 -8.03 -6.15 19.63
CA ILE A 63 -6.96 -6.58 18.72
C ILE A 63 -7.01 -5.72 17.46
N THR A 64 -8.18 -5.59 16.82
CA THR A 64 -8.36 -4.71 15.68
C THR A 64 -8.06 -3.26 16.06
N LEU A 65 -8.47 -2.79 17.23
CA LEU A 65 -8.13 -1.44 17.69
C LEU A 65 -6.61 -1.25 17.82
N GLY A 66 -5.90 -2.21 18.40
CA GLY A 66 -4.43 -2.19 18.50
C GLY A 66 -3.75 -2.15 17.14
N LEU A 67 -4.22 -2.94 16.17
CA LEU A 67 -3.73 -2.93 14.79
C LEU A 67 -3.98 -1.59 14.09
N VAL A 68 -5.17 -1.00 14.29
CA VAL A 68 -5.52 0.32 13.73
C VAL A 68 -4.64 1.41 14.31
N LEU A 69 -4.47 1.44 15.63
CA LEU A 69 -3.63 2.45 16.29
C LEU A 69 -2.15 2.30 15.91
N GLY A 70 -1.62 1.07 15.92
CA GLY A 70 -0.24 0.79 15.55
C GLY A 70 0.03 1.08 14.06
N GLY A 71 -0.81 0.54 13.18
CA GLY A 71 -0.70 0.75 11.73
C GLY A 71 -0.94 2.21 11.34
N GLY A 72 -1.93 2.86 11.95
CA GLY A 72 -2.21 4.28 11.74
C GLY A 72 -1.08 5.18 12.21
N GLY A 73 -0.50 4.92 13.40
CA GLY A 73 0.67 5.63 13.91
C GLY A 73 1.89 5.47 13.00
N PHE A 74 2.14 4.26 12.50
CA PHE A 74 3.20 3.99 11.54
C PHE A 74 2.99 4.71 10.20
N ALA A 75 1.76 4.73 9.70
CA ALA A 75 1.39 5.46 8.49
C ALA A 75 1.52 6.99 8.65
N LEU A 76 1.15 7.50 9.82
CA LEU A 76 1.35 8.92 10.14
C LEU A 76 2.85 9.27 10.16
N HIS A 77 3.69 8.43 10.74
CA HIS A 77 5.14 8.64 10.76
C HIS A 77 5.78 8.53 9.37
N TYR A 78 5.17 7.82 8.46
CA TYR A 78 5.61 7.81 7.06
C TYR A 78 5.50 9.20 6.43
N SER A 79 4.38 9.91 6.66
CA SER A 79 4.09 11.21 6.04
C SER A 79 4.56 12.40 6.89
N LEU A 80 4.49 12.26 8.22
CA LEU A 80 4.81 13.34 9.16
C LEU A 80 6.22 13.16 9.74
N PRO A 81 7.01 14.23 9.85
CA PRO A 81 8.33 14.14 10.45
C PRO A 81 8.21 13.91 11.97
N LEU A 82 8.74 12.80 12.45
CA LEU A 82 8.98 12.56 13.85
C LEU A 82 10.46 12.90 14.15
N ARG A 83 10.70 13.87 15.04
CA ARG A 83 12.05 14.36 15.33
C ARG A 83 12.84 14.77 14.08
N GLY A 84 12.17 15.33 13.08
CA GLY A 84 12.78 15.81 11.84
C GLY A 84 13.00 14.76 10.74
N LEU A 85 12.71 13.48 11.01
CA LEU A 85 12.82 12.39 10.02
C LEU A 85 11.44 11.84 9.65
N ARG A 86 11.22 11.63 8.35
CA ARG A 86 10.05 10.92 7.83
C ARG A 86 10.50 9.55 7.31
N LEU A 87 9.68 8.52 7.49
CA LEU A 87 10.02 7.19 6.97
C LEU A 87 10.19 7.19 5.45
N LYS A 88 9.44 8.04 4.74
CA LYS A 88 9.58 8.17 3.27
C LYS A 88 10.93 8.74 2.81
N ASP A 89 11.71 9.36 3.70
CA ASP A 89 13.04 9.88 3.38
C ASP A 89 14.12 8.78 3.48
N VAL A 90 13.79 7.63 4.08
CA VAL A 90 14.69 6.48 4.13
C VAL A 90 14.85 5.89 2.72
N PRO A 91 16.11 5.66 2.27
CA PRO A 91 16.39 5.17 0.93
C PRO A 91 15.59 3.91 0.56
N GLY A 92 14.84 3.96 -0.54
CA GLY A 92 14.03 2.86 -1.05
C GLY A 92 12.73 2.60 -0.31
N LEU A 93 12.60 3.05 0.96
CA LEU A 93 11.43 2.72 1.78
C LEU A 93 10.13 3.24 1.17
N LYS A 94 10.14 4.40 0.50
CA LYS A 94 8.97 4.95 -0.19
C LYS A 94 8.31 3.92 -1.10
N THR A 95 9.09 3.26 -1.95
CA THR A 95 8.58 2.29 -2.92
C THR A 95 8.00 1.03 -2.26
N PHE A 96 8.62 0.55 -1.17
CA PHE A 96 8.20 -0.67 -0.48
C PHE A 96 7.11 -0.46 0.58
N PHE A 97 6.99 0.73 1.13
CA PHE A 97 6.13 1.02 2.27
C PHE A 97 4.65 0.72 1.99
N ALA A 98 4.10 1.32 0.93
CA ALA A 98 2.67 1.16 0.62
C ALA A 98 2.30 -0.29 0.24
N PRO A 99 3.03 -1.00 -0.66
CA PRO A 99 2.77 -2.41 -0.94
C PRO A 99 2.81 -3.29 0.31
N THR A 100 3.83 -3.10 1.15
CA THR A 100 4.00 -3.90 2.37
C THR A 100 2.92 -3.58 3.41
N GLY A 101 2.61 -2.30 3.61
CA GLY A 101 1.55 -1.87 4.51
C GLY A 101 0.17 -2.40 4.12
N VAL A 102 -0.18 -2.35 2.84
CA VAL A 102 -1.43 -2.92 2.32
C VAL A 102 -1.47 -4.42 2.54
N MET A 103 -0.40 -5.15 2.22
CA MET A 103 -0.36 -6.61 2.41
C MET A 103 -0.43 -7.00 3.88
N LEU A 104 0.32 -6.33 4.75
CA LEU A 104 0.24 -6.57 6.20
C LEU A 104 -1.18 -6.33 6.72
N ALA A 105 -1.81 -5.24 6.31
CA ALA A 105 -3.19 -4.97 6.70
C ALA A 105 -4.13 -6.08 6.20
N VAL A 106 -4.07 -6.48 4.91
CA VAL A 106 -4.90 -7.52 4.32
C VAL A 106 -4.74 -8.86 5.03
N LEU A 107 -3.53 -9.19 5.48
CA LEU A 107 -3.22 -10.48 6.10
C LEU A 107 -3.47 -10.47 7.62
N ALA A 108 -3.15 -9.37 8.30
CA ALA A 108 -3.21 -9.30 9.75
C ALA A 108 -4.63 -9.46 10.30
N LEU A 109 -5.62 -8.78 9.71
CA LEU A 109 -7.00 -8.84 10.18
C LEU A 109 -7.61 -10.25 10.12
N PRO A 110 -7.58 -10.98 8.99
CA PRO A 110 -8.06 -12.36 8.96
C PRO A 110 -7.28 -13.29 9.89
N TRP A 111 -5.96 -13.10 10.00
CA TRP A 111 -5.11 -13.95 10.83
C TRP A 111 -5.42 -13.83 12.32
N VAL A 112 -5.57 -12.61 12.83
CA VAL A 112 -5.89 -12.38 14.26
C VAL A 112 -7.31 -12.84 14.62
N HIS A 113 -8.19 -12.97 13.64
CA HIS A 113 -9.53 -13.52 13.79
C HIS A 113 -9.62 -15.03 13.45
N GLY A 114 -8.50 -15.75 13.46
CA GLY A 114 -8.45 -17.21 13.38
C GLY A 114 -8.59 -17.79 11.97
N ALA A 115 -8.42 -17.00 10.92
CA ALA A 115 -8.43 -17.54 9.56
C ALA A 115 -7.16 -18.39 9.30
N THR A 116 -7.36 -19.71 9.15
CA THR A 116 -6.28 -20.68 8.88
C THR A 116 -5.86 -20.79 7.43
N ALA A 117 -6.55 -20.08 6.52
CA ALA A 117 -6.35 -20.17 5.08
C ALA A 117 -5.00 -19.65 4.55
N MET A 118 -4.09 -19.21 5.41
CA MET A 118 -2.80 -18.66 4.99
C MET A 118 -1.83 -19.70 4.41
N ALA A 119 -1.94 -20.96 4.82
CA ALA A 119 -1.01 -22.00 4.35
C ALA A 119 -1.10 -22.26 2.84
N SER A 120 -2.30 -22.13 2.25
CA SER A 120 -2.53 -22.28 0.81
C SER A 120 -2.49 -20.96 0.03
N GLY A 121 -2.53 -19.82 0.72
CA GLY A 121 -2.60 -18.48 0.13
C GLY A 121 -1.27 -17.73 0.01
N GLY A 122 -0.18 -18.25 0.56
CA GLY A 122 1.10 -17.55 0.61
C GLY A 122 1.62 -17.10 -0.77
N TRP A 123 1.45 -17.92 -1.78
CA TRP A 123 1.80 -17.58 -3.16
C TRP A 123 0.93 -16.45 -3.73
N ALA A 124 -0.38 -16.45 -3.41
CA ALA A 124 -1.30 -15.39 -3.84
C ALA A 124 -0.91 -14.05 -3.21
N CYS A 125 -0.53 -14.08 -1.94
CA CYS A 125 -0.06 -12.90 -1.23
C CYS A 125 1.25 -12.35 -1.83
N GLY A 126 2.21 -13.24 -2.15
CA GLY A 126 3.45 -12.86 -2.81
C GLY A 126 3.22 -12.19 -4.17
N ALA A 127 2.31 -12.73 -4.98
CA ALA A 127 1.98 -12.14 -6.28
C ALA A 127 1.24 -10.81 -6.15
N ALA A 128 0.29 -10.70 -5.22
CA ALA A 128 -0.41 -9.45 -4.95
C ALA A 128 0.59 -8.37 -4.48
N TRP A 129 1.51 -8.73 -3.59
CA TRP A 129 2.58 -7.84 -3.17
C TRP A 129 3.49 -7.43 -4.33
N GLY A 130 3.91 -8.38 -5.18
CA GLY A 130 4.71 -8.10 -6.38
C GLY A 130 3.99 -7.16 -7.36
N TYR A 131 2.69 -7.34 -7.56
CA TYR A 131 1.86 -6.46 -8.39
C TYR A 131 1.77 -5.04 -7.79
N LEU A 132 1.54 -4.94 -6.48
CA LEU A 132 1.51 -3.64 -5.78
C LEU A 132 2.88 -2.95 -5.87
N LEU A 133 3.97 -3.69 -5.70
CA LEU A 133 5.33 -3.17 -5.82
C LEU A 133 5.63 -2.69 -7.24
N PHE A 134 5.19 -3.44 -8.26
CA PHE A 134 5.27 -3.03 -9.66
C PHE A 134 4.57 -1.69 -9.88
N ASN A 135 3.33 -1.56 -9.40
CA ASN A 135 2.54 -0.34 -9.55
C ASN A 135 3.17 0.85 -8.81
N MET A 136 3.66 0.64 -7.58
CA MET A 136 4.37 1.69 -6.83
C MET A 136 5.67 2.12 -7.50
N THR A 137 6.43 1.16 -8.05
CA THR A 137 7.66 1.47 -8.81
C THR A 137 7.36 2.30 -10.05
N LEU A 138 6.24 2.04 -10.75
CA LEU A 138 5.78 2.86 -11.88
C LEU A 138 5.42 4.29 -11.44
N CYS A 139 4.70 4.43 -10.33
CA CYS A 139 4.36 5.73 -9.78
C CYS A 139 5.62 6.52 -9.40
N ASP A 140 6.54 5.88 -8.69
CA ASP A 140 7.81 6.51 -8.29
C ASP A 140 8.70 6.84 -9.50
N LEU A 141 8.67 6.02 -10.57
CA LEU A 141 9.40 6.33 -11.81
C LEU A 141 8.84 7.58 -12.50
N ARG A 142 7.52 7.73 -12.50
CA ARG A 142 6.87 8.96 -12.98
C ARG A 142 7.29 10.17 -12.15
N ASP A 143 7.36 9.98 -10.84
CA ASP A 143 7.60 11.05 -9.86
C ASP A 143 9.10 11.27 -9.58
N HIS A 144 10.01 10.56 -10.27
CA HIS A 144 11.44 10.50 -9.94
C HIS A 144 12.16 11.85 -10.03
N VAL A 145 11.71 12.78 -10.89
CA VAL A 145 12.33 14.11 -11.02
C VAL A 145 12.09 14.94 -9.77
N GLY A 146 10.84 15.02 -9.30
CA GLY A 146 10.48 15.74 -8.09
C GLY A 146 11.08 15.08 -6.84
N ASP A 147 11.09 13.75 -6.76
CA ASP A 147 11.72 13.00 -5.68
C ASP A 147 13.23 13.34 -5.57
N ARG A 148 13.93 13.35 -6.70
CA ARG A 148 15.35 13.70 -6.75
C ARG A 148 15.60 15.15 -6.32
N LEU A 149 14.78 16.09 -6.76
CA LEU A 149 14.90 17.51 -6.41
C LEU A 149 14.65 17.78 -4.92
N THR A 150 13.76 17.00 -4.30
CA THR A 150 13.41 17.13 -2.88
C THR A 150 14.21 16.22 -1.97
N GLY A 151 15.18 15.46 -2.51
CA GLY A 151 16.06 14.58 -1.74
C GLY A 151 15.42 13.25 -1.33
N VAL A 152 14.22 12.92 -1.81
CA VAL A 152 13.58 11.64 -1.56
C VAL A 152 14.27 10.55 -2.39
N ARG A 153 14.76 9.50 -1.72
CA ARG A 153 15.52 8.41 -2.33
C ARG A 153 14.62 7.21 -2.64
N SER A 154 13.64 7.38 -3.53
CA SER A 154 12.84 6.26 -4.03
C SER A 154 13.69 5.27 -4.83
N VAL A 155 13.20 4.02 -5.03
CA VAL A 155 13.94 3.00 -5.81
C VAL A 155 14.32 3.50 -7.21
N PRO A 156 13.45 4.18 -7.97
CA PRO A 156 13.84 4.78 -9.25
C PRO A 156 14.93 5.85 -9.15
N VAL A 157 14.96 6.64 -8.08
CA VAL A 157 16.04 7.62 -7.85
C VAL A 157 17.37 6.92 -7.59
N LEU A 158 17.36 5.79 -6.85
CA LEU A 158 18.56 5.02 -6.52
C LEU A 158 19.09 4.23 -7.72
N LEU A 159 18.22 3.59 -8.48
CA LEU A 159 18.60 2.69 -9.60
C LEU A 159 18.76 3.43 -10.94
N GLY A 160 18.22 4.65 -11.02
CA GLY A 160 18.07 5.39 -12.27
C GLY A 160 17.03 4.76 -13.22
N PRO A 161 16.73 5.42 -14.36
CA PRO A 161 15.71 4.97 -15.30
C PRO A 161 15.95 3.57 -15.87
N ALA A 162 17.20 3.25 -16.21
CA ALA A 162 17.56 1.93 -16.78
C ALA A 162 17.42 0.80 -15.75
N GLY A 163 17.87 1.03 -14.51
CA GLY A 163 17.74 0.06 -13.42
C GLY A 163 16.27 -0.16 -13.05
N SER A 164 15.48 0.90 -12.98
CA SER A 164 14.03 0.83 -12.71
C SER A 164 13.29 0.05 -13.79
N ARG A 165 13.66 0.25 -15.06
CA ARG A 165 13.08 -0.52 -16.18
C ARG A 165 13.37 -2.01 -16.05
N ARG A 166 14.60 -2.39 -15.67
CA ARG A 166 14.97 -3.81 -15.45
C ARG A 166 14.18 -4.40 -14.28
N LEU A 167 14.05 -3.67 -13.19
CA LEU A 167 13.23 -4.08 -12.04
C LEU A 167 11.77 -4.31 -12.45
N LEU A 168 11.16 -3.37 -13.18
CA LEU A 168 9.78 -3.49 -13.66
C LEU A 168 9.59 -4.71 -14.56
N LEU A 169 10.52 -4.96 -15.49
CA LEU A 169 10.47 -6.14 -16.35
C LEU A 169 10.61 -7.45 -15.53
N GLY A 170 11.47 -7.46 -14.51
CA GLY A 170 11.61 -8.59 -13.59
C GLY A 170 10.33 -8.87 -12.81
N LEU A 171 9.72 -7.83 -12.23
CA LEU A 171 8.46 -7.93 -11.50
C LEU A 171 7.32 -8.41 -12.41
N LEU A 172 7.23 -7.89 -13.64
CA LEU A 172 6.23 -8.31 -14.62
C LEU A 172 6.42 -9.79 -14.99
N GLY A 173 7.66 -10.22 -15.21
CA GLY A 173 8.00 -11.63 -15.48
C GLY A 173 7.59 -12.54 -14.33
N ALA A 174 7.90 -12.15 -13.08
CA ALA A 174 7.51 -12.90 -11.91
C ALA A 174 5.99 -13.00 -11.76
N CYS A 175 5.25 -11.91 -11.95
CA CYS A 175 3.78 -11.91 -11.93
C CYS A 175 3.20 -12.82 -13.03
N ARG A 176 3.75 -12.78 -14.24
CA ARG A 176 3.31 -13.66 -15.34
C ARG A 176 3.52 -15.13 -15.01
N THR A 177 4.71 -15.50 -14.54
CA THR A 177 5.02 -16.87 -14.12
C THR A 177 4.05 -17.35 -13.05
N TYR A 178 3.77 -16.51 -12.06
CA TYR A 178 2.80 -16.79 -11.03
C TYR A 178 1.39 -17.09 -11.59
N VAL A 179 0.88 -16.26 -12.48
CA VAL A 179 -0.43 -16.47 -13.10
C VAL A 179 -0.48 -17.79 -13.87
N CYS A 180 0.60 -18.14 -14.58
CA CYS A 180 0.70 -19.43 -15.29
C CYS A 180 0.67 -20.62 -14.32
N VAL A 181 1.42 -20.55 -13.22
CA VAL A 181 1.45 -21.61 -12.19
C VAL A 181 0.08 -21.75 -11.54
N LEU A 182 -0.56 -20.64 -11.16
CA LEU A 182 -1.90 -20.65 -10.55
C LEU A 182 -2.92 -21.28 -11.49
N LYS A 183 -2.89 -20.93 -12.77
CA LYS A 183 -3.79 -21.50 -13.79
C LYS A 183 -3.62 -23.01 -13.92
N SER A 184 -2.38 -23.49 -13.98
CA SER A 184 -2.10 -24.94 -14.07
C SER A 184 -2.55 -25.68 -12.80
N THR A 185 -2.34 -25.10 -11.61
CA THR A 185 -2.76 -25.68 -10.34
C THR A 185 -4.28 -25.78 -10.25
N LEU A 186 -5.01 -24.74 -10.63
CA LEU A 186 -6.47 -24.72 -10.63
C LEU A 186 -7.05 -25.69 -11.65
N GLN A 187 -6.44 -25.81 -12.83
CA GLN A 187 -6.85 -26.81 -13.82
C GLN A 187 -6.67 -28.25 -13.27
N ASN A 188 -5.51 -28.55 -12.68
CA ASN A 188 -5.24 -29.84 -12.08
C ASN A 188 -6.18 -30.16 -10.92
N ALA A 189 -6.56 -29.17 -10.09
CA ALA A 189 -7.53 -29.36 -9.04
C ALA A 189 -8.94 -29.69 -9.58
N ARG A 190 -9.37 -29.02 -10.66
CA ARG A 190 -10.63 -29.34 -11.33
C ARG A 190 -10.65 -30.77 -11.90
N TYR A 191 -9.57 -31.21 -12.53
CA TYR A 191 -9.48 -32.59 -13.03
C TYR A 191 -9.54 -33.63 -11.92
N ARG A 192 -8.96 -33.39 -10.75
CA ARG A 192 -9.05 -34.32 -9.61
C ARG A 192 -10.46 -34.46 -9.05
N VAL A 193 -11.26 -33.42 -9.04
CA VAL A 193 -12.66 -33.46 -8.60
C VAL A 193 -13.53 -34.26 -9.58
N PHE A 194 -13.24 -34.21 -10.89
CA PHE A 194 -13.97 -34.97 -11.91
C PHE A 194 -13.65 -36.48 -11.94
N ILE A 195 -12.50 -36.92 -11.42
CA ILE A 195 -12.09 -38.34 -11.39
C ILE A 195 -12.60 -39.06 -10.12
N GLN A 196 -13.07 -38.32 -9.11
CA GLN A 196 -13.59 -38.90 -7.87
C GLN A 196 -15.13 -39.05 -7.83
N ILE A 197 -15.82 -38.73 -8.92
CA ILE A 197 -17.24 -39.02 -9.16
C ILE A 197 -17.38 -40.20 -10.12
#